data_45cb289d0e89420d1ca3d59b0a720a00
#
_entry.id   45cb289d0e89420d1ca3d59b0a720a00
#
_cell.length_a   1.000
_cell.length_b   1.000
_cell.length_c   1.000
_cell.angle_alpha   90.00
_cell.angle_beta   90.00
_cell.angle_gamma   90.00
#
_symmetry.space_group_name_H-M   'P 1'
#
loop_
_entity.id
_entity.type
_entity.pdbx_description
1 polymer ?
#
loop_
_entity_poly.entity_id
_entity_poly.type
_entity_poly.pdbx_seq_one_letter_code
_entity_poly.pdbx_strand_id
1 'polypeptide(L)'
;NDPAQEDLYRALTGEFKKIKESKGLSDDEYLELITTYVQSLRYETLADNPAKFPVETVVDGSGDCDDKSMLLAGLLSREDYRVALLSFRTETHMALGVAADDFLYKNTTYTYIETTNFSFVGIPAGTLRGGGSLQSNPVIIPIGNSTKIYTSGQETRSISNAYNLSEQRVGNLEPQIKSLEADLAMRQEKITQLESQMQGLMSSGNIQNYNAQVSVHNGLVSDYNTRLSK
;
A
#
# COMPACT_ATOMS: atom_id res chain seq x y z
N ASN A 1 -12.25 -26.57 12.45
CA ASN A 1 -13.63 -26.33 11.95
C ASN A 1 -14.61 -26.43 13.13
N ASP A 2 -15.09 -25.29 13.61
CA ASP A 2 -16.15 -25.22 14.60
C ASP A 2 -17.51 -25.23 13.87
N PRO A 3 -18.35 -26.27 14.06
CA PRO A 3 -19.68 -26.34 13.42
C PRO A 3 -20.60 -25.16 13.75
N ALA A 4 -20.38 -24.51 14.90
CA ALA A 4 -21.17 -23.34 15.31
C ALA A 4 -21.03 -22.14 14.38
N GLN A 5 -19.95 -22.09 13.58
CA GLN A 5 -19.68 -20.98 12.64
C GLN A 5 -20.12 -21.30 11.21
N GLU A 6 -20.64 -22.47 10.94
CA GLU A 6 -20.99 -22.91 9.59
C GLU A 6 -22.08 -22.04 8.95
N ASP A 7 -23.06 -21.60 9.76
CA ASP A 7 -24.14 -20.73 9.27
C ASP A 7 -23.63 -19.36 8.83
N LEU A 8 -22.63 -18.78 9.55
CA LEU A 8 -21.96 -17.55 9.15
C LEU A 8 -21.30 -17.70 7.77
N TYR A 9 -20.48 -18.74 7.63
CA TYR A 9 -19.75 -18.96 6.39
C TYR A 9 -20.70 -19.19 5.21
N ARG A 10 -21.77 -19.97 5.42
CA ARG A 10 -22.79 -20.23 4.40
C ARG A 10 -23.52 -18.94 4.00
N ALA A 11 -23.85 -18.08 4.95
CA ALA A 11 -24.47 -16.79 4.66
C ALA A 11 -23.55 -15.89 3.84
N LEU A 12 -22.31 -15.71 4.27
CA LEU A 12 -21.35 -14.85 3.56
C LEU A 12 -21.00 -15.38 2.17
N THR A 13 -20.65 -16.66 2.04
CA THR A 13 -20.31 -17.24 0.74
C THR A 13 -21.51 -17.24 -0.21
N GLY A 14 -22.74 -17.38 0.33
CA GLY A 14 -23.96 -17.25 -0.46
C GLY A 14 -24.12 -15.87 -1.08
N GLU A 15 -23.84 -14.80 -0.34
CA GLU A 15 -23.88 -13.44 -0.89
C GLU A 15 -22.73 -13.18 -1.89
N PHE A 16 -21.53 -13.65 -1.61
CA PHE A 16 -20.42 -13.54 -2.55
C PHE A 16 -20.68 -14.27 -3.88
N LYS A 17 -21.31 -15.47 -3.84
CA LYS A 17 -21.69 -16.21 -5.04
C LYS A 17 -22.69 -15.44 -5.90
N LYS A 18 -23.68 -14.79 -5.30
CA LYS A 18 -24.62 -13.92 -6.04
C LYS A 18 -23.88 -12.80 -6.77
N ILE A 19 -22.87 -12.19 -6.13
CA ILE A 19 -22.04 -11.16 -6.75
C ILE A 19 -21.23 -11.77 -7.89
N LYS A 20 -20.55 -12.90 -7.66
CA LYS A 20 -19.79 -13.63 -8.68
C LYS A 20 -20.62 -13.87 -9.92
N GLU A 21 -21.82 -14.46 -9.76
CA GLU A 21 -22.72 -14.78 -10.85
C GLU A 21 -23.23 -13.52 -11.57
N SER A 22 -23.67 -12.51 -10.80
CA SER A 22 -24.21 -11.26 -11.37
C SER A 22 -23.18 -10.45 -12.17
N LYS A 23 -21.91 -10.57 -11.81
CA LYS A 23 -20.78 -9.83 -12.45
C LYS A 23 -19.97 -10.69 -13.41
N GLY A 24 -20.21 -11.99 -13.45
CA GLY A 24 -19.44 -12.93 -14.30
C GLY A 24 -17.97 -13.05 -13.87
N LEU A 25 -17.69 -12.99 -12.56
CA LEU A 25 -16.32 -13.04 -12.04
C LEU A 25 -15.70 -14.43 -12.27
N SER A 26 -14.45 -14.45 -12.68
CA SER A 26 -13.60 -15.64 -12.68
C SER A 26 -13.38 -16.17 -11.25
N ASP A 27 -12.77 -17.33 -11.12
CA ASP A 27 -12.45 -17.86 -9.79
C ASP A 27 -11.44 -16.96 -9.05
N ASP A 28 -10.45 -16.42 -9.74
CA ASP A 28 -9.45 -15.54 -9.12
C ASP A 28 -10.05 -14.20 -8.70
N GLU A 29 -10.87 -13.55 -9.54
CA GLU A 29 -11.60 -12.34 -9.16
C GLU A 29 -12.57 -12.58 -8.00
N TYR A 30 -13.13 -13.78 -7.91
CA TYR A 30 -13.98 -14.17 -6.78
C TYR A 30 -13.17 -14.32 -5.47
N LEU A 31 -11.99 -14.91 -5.53
CA LEU A 31 -11.05 -14.95 -4.40
C LEU A 31 -10.69 -13.53 -3.95
N GLU A 32 -10.39 -12.65 -4.91
CA GLU A 32 -10.02 -11.25 -4.64
C GLU A 32 -11.17 -10.45 -4.04
N LEU A 33 -12.41 -10.70 -4.47
CA LEU A 33 -13.62 -10.12 -3.86
C LEU A 33 -13.73 -10.50 -2.38
N ILE A 34 -13.59 -11.78 -2.04
CA ILE A 34 -13.65 -12.26 -0.65
C ILE A 34 -12.49 -11.67 0.16
N THR A 35 -11.30 -11.63 -0.42
CA THR A 35 -10.11 -11.03 0.19
C THR A 35 -10.34 -9.56 0.50
N THR A 36 -10.84 -8.79 -0.46
CA THR A 36 -11.14 -7.36 -0.32
C THR A 36 -12.16 -7.09 0.79
N TYR A 37 -13.19 -7.93 0.89
CA TYR A 37 -14.15 -7.85 1.99
C TYR A 37 -13.45 -7.97 3.36
N VAL A 38 -12.61 -8.98 3.57
CA VAL A 38 -11.90 -9.15 4.85
C VAL A 38 -10.90 -8.01 5.08
N GLN A 39 -10.21 -7.55 4.06
CA GLN A 39 -9.33 -6.38 4.14
C GLN A 39 -10.08 -5.11 4.57
N SER A 40 -11.35 -4.95 4.16
CA SER A 40 -12.18 -3.79 4.49
C SER A 40 -12.58 -3.70 5.96
N LEU A 41 -12.55 -4.81 6.70
CA LEU A 41 -12.82 -4.81 8.14
C LEU A 41 -11.76 -3.96 8.85
N ARG A 42 -12.20 -3.21 9.88
CA ARG A 42 -11.30 -2.33 10.64
C ARG A 42 -10.20 -3.15 11.31
N TYR A 43 -8.97 -2.67 11.22
CA TYR A 43 -7.88 -3.26 11.99
C TYR A 43 -7.93 -2.79 13.44
N GLU A 44 -7.94 -3.72 14.39
CA GLU A 44 -7.99 -3.43 15.82
C GLU A 44 -7.22 -4.51 16.59
N THR A 45 -6.20 -4.08 17.33
CA THR A 45 -5.49 -4.93 18.29
C THR A 45 -6.01 -4.63 19.68
N LEU A 46 -6.41 -5.67 20.39
CA LEU A 46 -6.72 -5.58 21.81
C LEU A 46 -5.59 -6.31 22.56
N ALA A 47 -4.80 -5.56 23.33
CA ALA A 47 -3.73 -6.14 24.11
C ALA A 47 -4.28 -7.24 25.04
N ASP A 48 -3.59 -8.37 25.11
CA ASP A 48 -3.88 -9.52 25.98
C ASP A 48 -5.21 -10.27 25.68
N ASN A 49 -5.86 -10.02 24.55
CA ASN A 49 -7.03 -10.82 24.16
C ASN A 49 -6.63 -12.04 23.31
N PRO A 50 -7.27 -13.19 23.53
CA PRO A 50 -7.15 -14.31 22.60
C PRO A 50 -7.70 -13.92 21.21
N ALA A 51 -7.22 -14.61 20.17
CA ALA A 51 -7.75 -14.43 18.83
C ALA A 51 -9.28 -14.64 18.81
N LYS A 52 -9.99 -13.75 18.10
CA LYS A 52 -11.44 -13.81 17.92
C LYS A 52 -11.85 -15.01 17.07
N PHE A 53 -13.02 -15.56 17.36
CA PHE A 53 -13.67 -16.43 16.41
C PHE A 53 -14.10 -15.61 15.16
N PRO A 54 -14.12 -16.23 13.97
CA PRO A 54 -14.55 -15.56 12.74
C PRO A 54 -15.92 -14.86 12.83
N VAL A 55 -16.86 -15.41 13.60
CA VAL A 55 -18.17 -14.76 13.82
C VAL A 55 -18.01 -13.44 14.59
N GLU A 56 -17.15 -13.39 15.57
CA GLU A 56 -16.89 -12.18 16.36
C GLU A 56 -16.23 -11.11 15.49
N THR A 57 -15.24 -11.50 14.66
CA THR A 57 -14.60 -10.60 13.70
C THR A 57 -15.59 -9.94 12.75
N VAL A 58 -16.59 -10.71 12.28
CA VAL A 58 -17.65 -10.19 11.38
C VAL A 58 -18.63 -9.29 12.13
N VAL A 59 -19.09 -9.71 13.30
CA VAL A 59 -20.08 -8.96 14.10
C VAL A 59 -19.51 -7.64 14.59
N ASP A 60 -18.26 -7.64 15.04
CA ASP A 60 -17.56 -6.43 15.50
C ASP A 60 -17.12 -5.54 14.31
N GLY A 61 -17.06 -6.09 13.11
CA GLY A 61 -16.52 -5.41 11.92
C GLY A 61 -15.04 -5.07 12.06
N SER A 62 -14.32 -5.77 12.93
CA SER A 62 -12.91 -5.50 13.23
C SER A 62 -12.17 -6.73 13.76
N GLY A 63 -10.86 -6.74 13.55
CA GLY A 63 -9.95 -7.73 14.07
C GLY A 63 -8.50 -7.40 13.75
N ASP A 64 -7.58 -8.12 14.37
CA ASP A 64 -6.15 -8.02 14.08
C ASP A 64 -5.71 -8.96 12.94
N CYS A 65 -4.41 -9.19 12.80
CA CYS A 65 -3.87 -10.04 11.73
C CYS A 65 -4.30 -11.50 11.87
N ASP A 66 -4.42 -12.01 13.08
CA ASP A 66 -4.81 -13.39 13.37
C ASP A 66 -6.30 -13.59 13.05
N ASP A 67 -7.13 -12.70 13.58
CA ASP A 67 -8.59 -12.73 13.43
C ASP A 67 -9.00 -12.69 11.95
N LYS A 68 -8.44 -11.73 11.22
CA LYS A 68 -8.77 -11.52 9.79
C LYS A 68 -8.22 -12.66 8.93
N SER A 69 -7.01 -13.17 9.24
CA SER A 69 -6.46 -14.31 8.52
C SER A 69 -7.23 -15.59 8.74
N MET A 70 -7.72 -15.83 9.95
CA MET A 70 -8.58 -17.00 10.26
C MET A 70 -9.95 -16.90 9.57
N LEU A 71 -10.57 -15.71 9.57
CA LEU A 71 -11.82 -15.48 8.84
C LEU A 71 -11.64 -15.74 7.35
N LEU A 72 -10.61 -15.17 6.73
CA LEU A 72 -10.34 -15.33 5.30
C LEU A 72 -10.03 -16.80 4.96
N ALA A 73 -9.21 -17.48 5.77
CA ALA A 73 -8.93 -18.91 5.60
C ALA A 73 -10.20 -19.76 5.63
N GLY A 74 -11.11 -19.48 6.55
CA GLY A 74 -12.40 -20.15 6.67
C GLY A 74 -13.30 -19.93 5.46
N LEU A 75 -13.37 -18.72 4.92
CA LEU A 75 -14.14 -18.39 3.72
C LEU A 75 -13.58 -19.07 2.48
N LEU A 76 -12.28 -18.90 2.21
CA LEU A 76 -11.65 -19.41 0.99
C LEU A 76 -11.58 -20.95 0.98
N SER A 77 -11.32 -21.60 2.12
CA SER A 77 -11.29 -23.06 2.18
C SER A 77 -12.66 -23.70 1.87
N ARG A 78 -13.78 -23.01 2.19
CA ARG A 78 -15.14 -23.47 1.84
C ARG A 78 -15.49 -23.28 0.37
N GLU A 79 -14.78 -22.40 -0.31
CA GLU A 79 -14.89 -22.19 -1.75
C GLU A 79 -13.84 -23.02 -2.54
N ASP A 80 -13.28 -24.02 -1.87
CA ASP A 80 -12.31 -25.02 -2.38
C ASP A 80 -10.93 -24.44 -2.73
N TYR A 81 -10.57 -23.22 -2.25
CA TYR A 81 -9.22 -22.73 -2.43
C TYR A 81 -8.26 -23.38 -1.42
N ARG A 82 -7.12 -23.87 -1.92
CA ARG A 82 -6.06 -24.42 -1.10
C ARG A 82 -5.28 -23.30 -0.43
N VAL A 83 -5.51 -23.10 0.85
CA VAL A 83 -4.97 -22.01 1.64
C VAL A 83 -4.15 -22.50 2.83
N ALA A 84 -3.27 -21.64 3.33
CA ALA A 84 -2.52 -21.86 4.55
C ALA A 84 -2.36 -20.55 5.32
N LEU A 85 -2.39 -20.62 6.66
CA LEU A 85 -1.95 -19.49 7.49
C LEU A 85 -0.41 -19.41 7.40
N LEU A 86 0.08 -18.18 7.23
CA LEU A 86 1.51 -17.85 7.21
C LEU A 86 1.85 -17.09 8.50
N SER A 87 2.39 -17.81 9.48
CA SER A 87 2.70 -17.26 10.81
C SER A 87 4.15 -16.80 10.88
N PHE A 88 4.36 -15.50 11.05
CA PHE A 88 5.66 -14.85 11.20
C PHE A 88 5.93 -14.55 12.67
N ARG A 89 6.49 -15.53 13.38
CA ARG A 89 6.66 -15.43 14.84
C ARG A 89 7.60 -14.32 15.27
N THR A 90 8.63 -14.03 14.48
CA THR A 90 9.62 -12.99 14.76
C THR A 90 8.98 -11.59 14.68
N GLU A 91 8.13 -11.38 13.71
CA GLU A 91 7.45 -10.12 13.46
C GLU A 91 6.08 -10.02 14.15
N THR A 92 5.67 -11.06 14.88
CA THR A 92 4.36 -11.15 15.54
C THR A 92 3.22 -10.80 14.56
N HIS A 93 3.26 -11.45 13.40
CA HIS A 93 2.32 -11.18 12.31
C HIS A 93 1.77 -12.48 11.72
N MET A 94 0.51 -12.44 11.28
CA MET A 94 -0.12 -13.51 10.54
C MET A 94 -0.72 -12.98 9.25
N ALA A 95 -0.56 -13.74 8.19
CA ALA A 95 -1.14 -13.50 6.89
C ALA A 95 -1.73 -14.80 6.34
N LEU A 96 -2.38 -14.73 5.20
CA LEU A 96 -2.85 -15.92 4.49
C LEU A 96 -1.98 -16.17 3.25
N GLY A 97 -1.85 -17.42 2.87
CA GLY A 97 -1.33 -17.87 1.59
C GLY A 97 -2.39 -18.65 0.83
N VAL A 98 -2.50 -18.42 -0.46
CA VAL A 98 -3.25 -19.28 -1.39
C VAL A 98 -2.27 -20.04 -2.28
N ALA A 99 -2.47 -21.32 -2.47
CA ALA A 99 -1.62 -22.10 -3.37
C ALA A 99 -1.72 -21.54 -4.79
N ALA A 100 -0.60 -21.43 -5.46
CA ALA A 100 -0.50 -20.87 -6.80
C ALA A 100 0.60 -21.59 -7.60
N ASP A 101 0.62 -21.37 -8.90
CA ASP A 101 1.65 -21.87 -9.81
C ASP A 101 2.72 -20.82 -10.12
N ASP A 102 2.45 -19.54 -9.85
CA ASP A 102 3.38 -18.43 -10.06
C ASP A 102 3.28 -17.37 -8.94
N PHE A 103 4.24 -16.44 -8.88
CA PHE A 103 4.35 -15.35 -7.91
C PHE A 103 4.31 -15.82 -6.45
N LEU A 104 5.05 -16.89 -6.19
CA LEU A 104 5.10 -17.53 -4.86
C LEU A 104 5.86 -16.66 -3.86
N TYR A 105 5.38 -16.67 -2.62
CA TYR A 105 6.05 -15.96 -1.52
C TYR A 105 7.28 -16.73 -1.04
N LYS A 106 8.45 -16.13 -1.20
CA LYS A 106 9.75 -16.71 -0.81
C LYS A 106 9.87 -18.19 -1.27
N ASN A 107 10.19 -19.08 -0.37
CA ASN A 107 10.37 -20.52 -0.62
C ASN A 107 9.10 -21.34 -0.30
N THR A 108 7.92 -20.77 -0.45
CA THR A 108 6.64 -21.46 -0.23
C THR A 108 6.00 -21.89 -1.55
N THR A 109 4.94 -22.67 -1.49
CA THR A 109 4.06 -23.01 -2.62
C THR A 109 2.79 -22.13 -2.63
N TYR A 110 2.84 -21.00 -1.93
CA TYR A 110 1.71 -20.11 -1.72
C TYR A 110 2.04 -18.70 -2.19
N THR A 111 1.07 -18.04 -2.80
CA THR A 111 1.08 -16.60 -3.03
C THR A 111 0.55 -15.92 -1.75
N TYR A 112 1.19 -14.84 -1.35
CA TYR A 112 0.88 -14.10 -0.12
C TYR A 112 -0.43 -13.33 -0.25
N ILE A 113 -1.24 -13.32 0.80
CA ILE A 113 -2.42 -12.47 0.93
C ILE A 113 -2.31 -11.65 2.21
N GLU A 114 -2.22 -10.33 2.06
CA GLU A 114 -2.30 -9.38 3.17
C GLU A 114 -3.76 -9.28 3.67
N THR A 115 -3.97 -9.29 4.98
CA THR A 115 -5.31 -9.22 5.56
C THR A 115 -5.58 -7.93 6.33
N THR A 116 -4.53 -7.21 6.74
CA THR A 116 -4.64 -6.05 7.64
C THR A 116 -4.86 -4.72 6.91
N ASN A 117 -4.43 -4.63 5.66
CA ASN A 117 -4.56 -3.46 4.79
C ASN A 117 -5.03 -3.90 3.40
N PHE A 118 -5.58 -2.97 2.62
CA PHE A 118 -5.85 -3.22 1.21
C PHE A 118 -4.54 -3.47 0.46
N SER A 119 -4.44 -4.62 -0.17
CA SER A 119 -3.31 -5.03 -0.99
C SER A 119 -3.76 -6.04 -2.03
N PHE A 120 -3.11 -6.07 -3.19
CA PHE A 120 -3.33 -7.13 -4.17
C PHE A 120 -2.80 -8.46 -3.67
N VAL A 121 -3.41 -9.56 -4.11
CA VAL A 121 -2.92 -10.92 -3.86
C VAL A 121 -1.50 -11.03 -4.41
N GLY A 122 -0.56 -11.48 -3.59
CA GLY A 122 0.86 -11.59 -3.93
C GLY A 122 1.74 -10.44 -3.43
N ILE A 123 1.16 -9.33 -2.97
CA ILE A 123 1.93 -8.19 -2.44
C ILE A 123 1.95 -8.22 -0.92
N PRO A 124 3.11 -8.52 -0.29
CA PRO A 124 3.25 -8.46 1.15
C PRO A 124 3.12 -7.04 1.69
N ALA A 125 2.80 -6.93 2.98
CA ALA A 125 2.85 -5.66 3.68
C ALA A 125 4.23 -5.00 3.53
N GLY A 126 4.28 -3.77 3.03
CA GLY A 126 5.52 -3.00 2.91
C GLY A 126 6.08 -2.60 4.27
N THR A 127 5.19 -2.17 5.16
CA THR A 127 5.51 -1.85 6.56
C THR A 127 4.42 -2.41 7.46
N LEU A 128 4.84 -3.14 8.47
CA LEU A 128 3.93 -3.67 9.50
C LEU A 128 3.47 -2.54 10.43
N ARG A 129 2.29 -2.69 11.03
CA ARG A 129 1.74 -1.65 11.94
C ARG A 129 2.60 -1.38 13.18
N GLY A 130 3.42 -2.35 13.60
CA GLY A 130 4.44 -2.17 14.64
C GLY A 130 5.76 -1.58 14.15
N GLY A 131 5.86 -1.23 12.88
CA GLY A 131 7.10 -0.85 12.22
C GLY A 131 7.87 -2.07 11.69
N GLY A 132 8.82 -1.82 10.78
CA GLY A 132 9.60 -2.91 10.14
C GLY A 132 8.87 -3.59 8.98
N SER A 133 9.49 -4.62 8.44
CA SER A 133 8.99 -5.41 7.30
C SER A 133 9.20 -6.91 7.55
N LEU A 134 8.48 -7.76 6.82
CA LEU A 134 8.56 -9.22 6.92
C LEU A 134 9.93 -9.74 6.44
N GLN A 135 10.80 -10.10 7.37
CA GLN A 135 12.14 -10.65 7.08
C GLN A 135 12.19 -12.15 7.25
N SER A 136 11.52 -12.72 8.26
CA SER A 136 11.55 -14.14 8.55
C SER A 136 10.81 -14.99 7.50
N ASN A 137 11.07 -16.28 7.50
CA ASN A 137 10.23 -17.24 6.79
C ASN A 137 9.03 -17.61 7.67
N PRO A 138 7.82 -17.70 7.11
CA PRO A 138 6.66 -18.08 7.89
C PRO A 138 6.66 -19.55 8.26
N VAL A 139 6.05 -19.87 9.41
CA VAL A 139 5.53 -21.20 9.67
C VAL A 139 4.25 -21.38 8.87
N ILE A 140 4.20 -22.41 8.02
CA ILE A 140 3.05 -22.67 7.14
C ILE A 140 2.10 -23.63 7.86
N ILE A 141 0.85 -23.24 8.00
CA ILE A 141 -0.22 -24.04 8.62
C ILE A 141 -1.34 -24.26 7.58
N PRO A 142 -1.31 -25.37 6.82
CA PRO A 142 -2.32 -25.67 5.82
C PRO A 142 -3.74 -25.80 6.44
N ILE A 143 -4.74 -25.31 5.72
CA ILE A 143 -6.14 -25.34 6.14
C ILE A 143 -6.95 -26.21 5.17
N GLY A 144 -7.53 -27.29 5.69
CA GLY A 144 -8.36 -28.20 4.90
C GLY A 144 -7.58 -28.98 3.84
N ASN A 145 -8.33 -29.57 2.89
CA ASN A 145 -7.80 -30.38 1.77
C ASN A 145 -8.29 -29.88 0.42
N SER A 146 -8.52 -28.59 0.30
CA SER A 146 -9.00 -27.90 -0.90
C SER A 146 -8.03 -28.00 -2.06
N THR A 147 -8.52 -27.89 -3.29
CA THR A 147 -7.76 -28.19 -4.52
C THR A 147 -7.54 -26.99 -5.43
N LYS A 148 -8.45 -25.99 -5.39
CA LYS A 148 -8.29 -24.78 -6.22
C LYS A 148 -7.03 -24.02 -5.87
N ILE A 149 -6.36 -23.52 -6.92
CA ILE A 149 -5.20 -22.65 -6.82
C ILE A 149 -5.53 -21.28 -7.43
N TYR A 150 -4.77 -20.27 -7.05
CA TYR A 150 -4.78 -18.95 -7.68
C TYR A 150 -3.89 -18.96 -8.94
N THR A 151 -4.41 -18.46 -10.06
CA THR A 151 -3.74 -18.55 -11.37
C THR A 151 -3.35 -17.18 -11.95
N SER A 152 -3.81 -16.06 -11.37
CA SER A 152 -3.49 -14.70 -11.85
C SER A 152 -2.14 -14.15 -11.31
N GLY A 153 -1.20 -15.04 -10.92
CA GLY A 153 0.09 -14.65 -10.37
C GLY A 153 0.94 -13.77 -11.28
N GLN A 154 0.88 -13.99 -12.61
CA GLN A 154 1.61 -13.14 -13.58
C GLN A 154 1.04 -11.73 -13.68
N GLU A 155 -0.27 -11.58 -13.61
CA GLU A 155 -0.92 -10.27 -13.60
C GLU A 155 -0.53 -9.50 -12.34
N THR A 156 -0.63 -10.11 -11.18
CA THR A 156 -0.20 -9.53 -9.91
C THR A 156 1.29 -9.17 -9.92
N ARG A 157 2.15 -10.02 -10.51
CA ARG A 157 3.58 -9.71 -10.67
C ARG A 157 3.78 -8.45 -11.52
N SER A 158 3.01 -8.28 -12.58
CA SER A 158 3.08 -7.11 -13.45
C SER A 158 2.65 -5.84 -12.70
N ILE A 159 1.57 -5.91 -11.92
CA ILE A 159 1.10 -4.84 -11.04
C ILE A 159 2.16 -4.51 -9.99
N SER A 160 2.73 -5.51 -9.30
CA SER A 160 3.77 -5.33 -8.30
C SER A 160 5.02 -4.65 -8.88
N ASN A 161 5.45 -5.07 -10.08
CA ASN A 161 6.59 -4.45 -10.75
C ASN A 161 6.30 -2.99 -11.14
N ALA A 162 5.11 -2.68 -11.64
CA ALA A 162 4.70 -1.32 -11.96
C ALA A 162 4.64 -0.44 -10.71
N TYR A 163 4.10 -0.97 -9.61
CA TYR A 163 4.07 -0.30 -8.31
C TYR A 163 5.48 0.02 -7.81
N ASN A 164 6.36 -0.98 -7.74
CA ASN A 164 7.73 -0.81 -7.28
C ASN A 164 8.52 0.20 -8.14
N LEU A 165 8.30 0.18 -9.46
CA LEU A 165 8.91 1.17 -10.36
C LEU A 165 8.39 2.59 -10.08
N SER A 166 7.11 2.73 -9.78
CA SER A 166 6.50 4.01 -9.42
C SER A 166 7.05 4.54 -8.10
N GLU A 167 7.15 3.70 -7.07
CA GLU A 167 7.77 4.04 -5.78
C GLU A 167 9.21 4.50 -5.94
N GLN A 168 10.01 3.78 -6.74
CA GLN A 168 11.38 4.18 -7.03
C GLN A 168 11.45 5.54 -7.75
N ARG A 169 10.52 5.81 -8.68
CA ARG A 169 10.44 7.11 -9.36
C ARG A 169 10.08 8.23 -8.39
N VAL A 170 9.12 8.03 -7.51
CA VAL A 170 8.75 8.99 -6.46
C VAL A 170 9.95 9.26 -5.55
N GLY A 171 10.58 8.21 -5.00
CA GLY A 171 11.76 8.35 -4.15
C GLY A 171 12.95 9.07 -4.82
N ASN A 172 13.07 8.96 -6.14
CA ASN A 172 14.11 9.69 -6.90
C ASN A 172 13.74 11.15 -7.21
N LEU A 173 12.44 11.45 -7.34
CA LEU A 173 11.96 12.80 -7.69
C LEU A 173 11.85 13.71 -6.47
N GLU A 174 11.45 13.19 -5.31
CA GLU A 174 11.29 13.98 -4.07
C GLU A 174 12.55 14.80 -3.70
N PRO A 175 13.77 14.22 -3.66
CA PRO A 175 14.98 15.01 -3.37
C PRO A 175 15.30 16.03 -4.47
N GLN A 176 14.94 15.77 -5.73
CA GLN A 176 15.14 16.72 -6.82
C GLN A 176 14.17 17.90 -6.68
N ILE A 177 12.91 17.66 -6.36
CA ILE A 177 11.92 18.69 -6.07
C ILE A 177 12.40 19.57 -4.92
N LYS A 178 12.80 18.97 -3.81
CA LYS A 178 13.32 19.71 -2.64
C LYS A 178 14.54 20.56 -2.97
N SER A 179 15.44 20.05 -3.82
CA SER A 179 16.62 20.81 -4.28
C SER A 179 16.23 22.00 -5.17
N LEU A 180 15.25 21.80 -6.07
CA LEU A 180 14.76 22.88 -6.94
C LEU A 180 14.02 23.95 -6.15
N GLU A 181 13.19 23.57 -5.19
CA GLU A 181 12.50 24.50 -4.28
C GLU A 181 13.49 25.36 -3.50
N ALA A 182 14.57 24.75 -2.97
CA ALA A 182 15.62 25.48 -2.27
C ALA A 182 16.39 26.47 -3.20
N ASP A 183 16.68 26.06 -4.44
CA ASP A 183 17.32 26.94 -5.44
C ASP A 183 16.40 28.13 -5.82
N LEU A 184 15.10 27.86 -6.02
CA LEU A 184 14.11 28.91 -6.29
C LEU A 184 13.97 29.88 -5.12
N ALA A 185 13.91 29.39 -3.89
CA ALA A 185 13.84 30.25 -2.69
C ALA A 185 15.06 31.16 -2.56
N MET A 186 16.27 30.62 -2.78
CA MET A 186 17.51 31.40 -2.75
C MET A 186 17.55 32.48 -3.85
N ARG A 187 17.00 32.19 -5.03
CA ARG A 187 16.91 33.16 -6.13
C ARG A 187 15.92 34.26 -5.84
N GLN A 188 14.78 33.90 -5.29
CA GLN A 188 13.76 34.85 -4.86
C GLN A 188 14.32 35.81 -3.81
N GLU A 189 15.06 35.29 -2.84
CA GLU A 189 15.74 36.12 -1.83
C GLU A 189 16.71 37.11 -2.44
N LYS A 190 17.56 36.68 -3.42
CA LYS A 190 18.48 37.57 -4.13
C LYS A 190 17.77 38.68 -4.90
N ILE A 191 16.63 38.33 -5.56
CA ILE A 191 15.83 39.34 -6.27
C ILE A 191 15.33 40.40 -5.27
N THR A 192 14.70 39.96 -4.14
CA THR A 192 14.18 40.83 -3.10
C THR A 192 15.26 41.73 -2.47
N GLN A 193 16.46 41.17 -2.22
CA GLN A 193 17.61 41.95 -1.73
C GLN A 193 18.05 43.03 -2.73
N LEU A 194 18.12 42.68 -4.02
CA LEU A 194 18.49 43.61 -5.07
C LEU A 194 17.45 44.72 -5.27
N GLU A 195 16.17 44.37 -5.21
CA GLU A 195 15.05 45.35 -5.25
C GLU A 195 15.13 46.35 -4.09
N SER A 196 15.44 45.88 -2.87
CA SER A 196 15.66 46.76 -1.72
C SER A 196 16.87 47.71 -1.91
N GLN A 197 17.97 47.20 -2.45
CA GLN A 197 19.14 48.03 -2.80
C GLN A 197 18.81 49.07 -3.86
N MET A 198 18.11 48.68 -4.90
CA MET A 198 17.71 49.60 -5.98
C MET A 198 16.77 50.71 -5.45
N GLN A 199 15.86 50.37 -4.52
CA GLN A 199 14.99 51.35 -3.88
C GLN A 199 15.79 52.38 -3.06
N GLY A 200 16.84 51.94 -2.34
CA GLY A 200 17.76 52.81 -1.63
C GLY A 200 18.56 53.74 -2.56
N LEU A 201 19.05 53.23 -3.72
CA LEU A 201 19.76 54.02 -4.72
C LEU A 201 18.86 55.08 -5.35
N MET A 202 17.59 54.73 -5.62
CA MET A 202 16.60 55.65 -6.17
C MET A 202 16.26 56.76 -5.17
N SER A 203 16.07 56.42 -3.90
CA SER A 203 15.79 57.39 -2.83
C SER A 203 16.94 58.34 -2.57
N SER A 204 18.18 57.92 -2.77
CA SER A 204 19.39 58.76 -2.64
C SER A 204 19.74 59.56 -3.90
N GLY A 205 18.97 59.46 -4.98
CA GLY A 205 19.22 60.11 -6.24
C GLY A 205 20.42 59.56 -7.06
N ASN A 206 20.92 58.38 -6.69
CA ASN A 206 22.04 57.74 -7.38
C ASN A 206 21.58 56.96 -8.63
N ILE A 207 21.15 57.72 -9.66
CA ILE A 207 20.52 57.16 -10.86
C ILE A 207 21.46 56.29 -11.66
N GLN A 208 22.76 56.63 -11.70
CA GLN A 208 23.75 55.84 -12.45
C GLN A 208 23.89 54.43 -11.90
N ASN A 209 24.04 54.29 -10.59
CA ASN A 209 24.13 52.98 -9.96
C ASN A 209 22.78 52.22 -9.99
N TYR A 210 21.66 52.91 -9.88
CA TYR A 210 20.36 52.33 -10.08
C TYR A 210 20.24 51.67 -11.46
N ASN A 211 20.57 52.40 -12.54
CA ASN A 211 20.46 51.86 -13.90
C ASN A 211 21.39 50.65 -14.13
N ALA A 212 22.58 50.63 -13.51
CA ALA A 212 23.46 49.47 -13.55
C ALA A 212 22.82 48.22 -12.93
N GLN A 213 22.06 48.37 -11.84
CA GLN A 213 21.39 47.28 -11.16
C GLN A 213 20.15 46.77 -11.93
N VAL A 214 19.48 47.59 -12.74
CA VAL A 214 18.28 47.18 -13.53
C VAL A 214 18.62 45.98 -14.44
N SER A 215 19.75 45.99 -15.11
CA SER A 215 20.14 44.89 -16.01
C SER A 215 20.38 43.60 -15.24
N VAL A 216 20.99 43.66 -14.05
CA VAL A 216 21.23 42.50 -13.17
C VAL A 216 19.91 41.95 -12.65
N HIS A 217 19.00 42.82 -12.20
CA HIS A 217 17.68 42.43 -11.72
C HIS A 217 16.88 41.70 -12.81
N ASN A 218 16.79 42.27 -14.01
CA ASN A 218 16.06 41.64 -15.12
C ASN A 218 16.65 40.30 -15.51
N GLY A 219 17.96 40.13 -15.45
CA GLY A 219 18.62 38.84 -15.66
C GLY A 219 18.23 37.79 -14.61
N LEU A 220 18.24 38.18 -13.34
CA LEU A 220 17.82 37.26 -12.22
C LEU A 220 16.33 36.87 -12.31
N VAL A 221 15.45 37.81 -12.62
CA VAL A 221 14.00 37.55 -12.78
C VAL A 221 13.79 36.63 -13.99
N SER A 222 14.46 36.84 -15.10
CA SER A 222 14.35 35.97 -16.27
C SER A 222 14.82 34.56 -15.99
N ASP A 223 15.95 34.40 -15.28
CA ASP A 223 16.46 33.06 -14.88
C ASP A 223 15.53 32.37 -13.90
N TYR A 224 15.00 33.11 -12.92
CA TYR A 224 13.98 32.58 -11.97
C TYR A 224 12.73 32.04 -12.71
N ASN A 225 12.17 32.85 -13.61
CA ASN A 225 10.97 32.46 -14.37
C ASN A 225 11.24 31.26 -15.29
N THR A 226 12.41 31.17 -15.89
CA THR A 226 12.83 30.06 -16.75
C THR A 226 12.92 28.75 -15.95
N ARG A 227 13.33 28.82 -14.68
CA ARG A 227 13.42 27.65 -13.81
C ARG A 227 12.06 27.26 -13.23
N LEU A 228 11.22 28.23 -12.93
CA LEU A 228 9.86 27.99 -12.44
C LEU A 228 8.97 27.30 -13.48
N SER A 229 9.27 27.43 -14.76
CA SER A 229 8.51 26.82 -15.86
C SER A 229 8.97 25.41 -16.26
N LYS A 230 9.99 24.86 -15.61
CA LYS A 230 10.51 23.50 -15.82
C LYS A 230 9.93 22.51 -14.83
#